data_66e526431bab866de6cb11e5df30807f
#
_entry.id   66e526431bab866de6cb11e5df30807f
#
_cell.length_a   1.000
_cell.length_b   1.000
_cell.length_c   1.000
_cell.angle_alpha   90.00
_cell.angle_beta   90.00
_cell.angle_gamma   90.00
#
_symmetry.space_group_name_H-M   'P 1'
#
loop_
_entity.id
_entity.type
_entity.pdbx_description
1 polymer ?
#
loop_
_entity_poly.entity_id
_entity_poly.type
_entity_poly.pdbx_seq_one_letter_code
_entity_poly.pdbx_strand_id
1 'polypeptide(L)'
;REGITKFINEQGYLTYIVRSVKINSYLKSLMSLAGLLTQFNICITATDDVKNDVSELIRKYVTDLRKAGKYAELTKQVMEMKLSVQIFDVFGEAIHTDQQIDLFTTSESDLDRQMRVADTKMGGCGFHLAYGRKYFDLSNPNAFKVDCILFAFDSECIAELNQYAEKKFHELNDEYRKYIVAKPEKCQKQYSDIVANGDEISKHNFTLPETISAKVEADGIKYTDHLFANADGVAKIKLNGWEQAVLAEEQKREDYVCWLRNPSRQAWALRMPYEIDGKCKEMYPDFIIVRRDPILTYVIDILEPHNPDFKDNLGKAKGLANYAANEPRIGRVQLIRIGKDAAKNDRFKRLDLAKGTIRNKVLAAINTDELDHIFDTDGVFED
;
A
#
# COMPACT_ATOMS: atom_id res chain seq x y z
N ARG A 1 -4.93 8.00 35.34
CA ARG A 1 -4.99 7.21 34.10
C ARG A 1 -6.22 7.55 33.26
N GLU A 2 -7.42 7.55 33.82
CA GLU A 2 -8.65 7.96 33.12
C GLU A 2 -8.54 9.35 32.49
N GLY A 3 -8.02 10.32 33.23
CA GLY A 3 -7.80 11.70 32.72
C GLY A 3 -6.83 11.73 31.53
N ILE A 4 -5.80 10.87 31.49
CA ILE A 4 -4.84 10.78 30.40
C ILE A 4 -5.49 10.11 29.18
N THR A 5 -6.22 9.00 29.38
CA THR A 5 -6.96 8.33 28.30
C THR A 5 -7.97 9.27 27.67
N LYS A 6 -8.73 9.99 28.50
CA LYS A 6 -9.67 11.02 28.04
C LYS A 6 -8.97 12.11 27.23
N PHE A 7 -7.86 12.65 27.75
CA PHE A 7 -7.04 13.64 27.04
C PHE A 7 -6.61 13.15 25.66
N ILE A 8 -6.01 11.94 25.56
CA ILE A 8 -5.57 11.38 24.30
C ILE A 8 -6.73 11.24 23.30
N ASN A 9 -7.87 10.75 23.75
CA ASN A 9 -9.07 10.58 22.92
C ASN A 9 -9.64 11.92 22.43
N GLU A 10 -9.62 12.96 23.26
CA GLU A 10 -10.10 14.30 22.89
C GLU A 10 -9.19 15.01 21.90
N GLN A 11 -7.89 14.68 21.88
CA GLN A 11 -6.97 15.25 20.89
C GLN A 11 -7.27 14.78 19.45
N GLY A 12 -7.88 13.61 19.29
CA GLY A 12 -8.22 13.05 17.97
C GLY A 12 -6.99 12.81 17.09
N TYR A 13 -5.90 12.30 17.69
CA TYR A 13 -4.73 11.86 16.92
C TYR A 13 -5.12 10.86 15.85
N LEU A 14 -4.40 10.86 14.74
CA LEU A 14 -4.72 10.00 13.60
C LEU A 14 -4.16 8.58 13.79
N THR A 15 -4.93 7.61 13.36
CA THR A 15 -4.49 6.24 13.11
C THR A 15 -4.97 5.81 11.73
N TYR A 16 -4.32 4.80 11.15
CA TYR A 16 -4.56 4.40 9.78
C TYR A 16 -4.87 2.91 9.69
N ILE A 17 -5.82 2.56 8.87
CA ILE A 17 -6.11 1.16 8.52
C ILE A 17 -5.74 0.97 7.06
N VAL A 18 -4.84 0.02 6.82
CA VAL A 18 -4.48 -0.41 5.47
C VAL A 18 -5.25 -1.69 5.16
N ARG A 19 -6.08 -1.64 4.16
CA ARG A 19 -6.76 -2.82 3.63
C ARG A 19 -6.17 -3.12 2.27
N SER A 20 -5.60 -4.29 2.12
CA SER A 20 -5.28 -4.80 0.78
C SER A 20 -6.61 -5.00 0.04
N VAL A 21 -6.95 -4.07 -0.81
CA VAL A 21 -8.01 -4.27 -1.78
C VAL A 21 -7.46 -5.29 -2.77
N LYS A 22 -8.11 -6.44 -2.90
CA LYS A 22 -7.82 -7.32 -4.04
C LYS A 22 -8.09 -6.50 -5.28
N ILE A 23 -7.03 -6.02 -5.90
CA ILE A 23 -7.13 -5.48 -7.25
C ILE A 23 -7.66 -6.65 -8.06
N ASN A 24 -8.85 -6.49 -8.60
CA ASN A 24 -9.43 -7.51 -9.48
C ASN A 24 -8.54 -7.74 -10.72
N SER A 25 -7.65 -6.80 -11.03
CA SER A 25 -6.65 -6.93 -12.08
C SER A 25 -5.55 -5.88 -11.91
N TYR A 26 -4.30 -6.30 -11.87
CA TYR A 26 -3.12 -5.43 -11.97
C TYR A 26 -2.98 -4.73 -13.34
N LEU A 27 -3.80 -5.10 -14.34
CA LEU A 27 -3.69 -4.58 -15.70
C LEU A 27 -3.81 -3.06 -15.78
N LYS A 28 -4.77 -2.46 -15.06
CA LYS A 28 -4.92 -1.00 -15.05
C LYS A 28 -3.72 -0.31 -14.40
N SER A 29 -3.26 -0.82 -13.27
CA SER A 29 -2.10 -0.27 -12.57
C SER A 29 -0.83 -0.41 -13.40
N LEU A 30 -0.63 -1.56 -14.06
CA LEU A 30 0.47 -1.80 -14.98
C LEU A 30 0.46 -0.81 -16.14
N MET A 31 -0.69 -0.66 -16.81
CA MET A 31 -0.80 0.29 -17.93
C MET A 31 -0.64 1.73 -17.48
N SER A 32 -1.11 2.10 -16.30
CA SER A 32 -0.91 3.42 -15.73
C SER A 32 0.56 3.68 -15.41
N LEU A 33 1.26 2.70 -14.83
CA LEU A 33 2.70 2.80 -14.56
C LEU A 33 3.50 2.89 -15.87
N ALA A 34 3.24 2.00 -16.82
CA ALA A 34 3.89 2.03 -18.13
C ALA A 34 3.66 3.37 -18.85
N GLY A 35 2.43 3.89 -18.79
CA GLY A 35 2.08 5.21 -19.34
C GLY A 35 2.83 6.35 -18.67
N LEU A 36 2.96 6.33 -17.33
CA LEU A 36 3.76 7.29 -16.57
C LEU A 36 5.23 7.26 -17.00
N LEU A 37 5.82 6.08 -17.06
CA LEU A 37 7.22 5.90 -17.47
C LEU A 37 7.48 6.42 -18.88
N THR A 38 6.55 6.17 -19.81
CA THR A 38 6.62 6.69 -21.19
C THR A 38 6.45 8.21 -21.23
N GLN A 39 5.44 8.75 -20.53
CA GLN A 39 5.11 10.18 -20.52
C GLN A 39 6.27 11.05 -20.00
N PHE A 40 6.97 10.58 -18.97
CA PHE A 40 8.06 11.34 -18.35
C PHE A 40 9.45 10.96 -18.87
N ASN A 41 9.54 10.26 -20.01
CA ASN A 41 10.78 9.83 -20.64
C ASN A 41 11.71 9.08 -19.67
N ILE A 42 11.14 8.16 -18.87
CA ILE A 42 11.89 7.26 -18.00
C ILE A 42 12.14 5.94 -18.75
N CYS A 43 11.09 5.36 -19.33
CA CYS A 43 11.15 4.24 -20.25
C CYS A 43 10.16 4.49 -21.39
N ILE A 44 10.65 4.89 -22.54
CA ILE A 44 9.82 5.34 -23.67
C ILE A 44 9.06 4.19 -24.34
N THR A 45 9.53 2.95 -24.18
CA THR A 45 8.92 1.75 -24.77
C THR A 45 7.96 1.04 -23.82
N ALA A 46 7.91 1.41 -22.54
CA ALA A 46 7.17 0.66 -21.51
C ALA A 46 5.72 0.33 -21.89
N THR A 47 5.00 1.30 -22.44
CA THR A 47 3.61 1.11 -22.89
C THR A 47 3.50 0.14 -24.05
N ASP A 48 4.39 0.23 -25.04
CA ASP A 48 4.38 -0.60 -26.21
C ASP A 48 4.86 -2.02 -25.88
N ASP A 49 5.83 -2.15 -24.98
CA ASP A 49 6.32 -3.45 -24.51
C ASP A 49 5.19 -4.24 -23.84
N VAL A 50 4.44 -3.62 -22.90
CA VAL A 50 3.29 -4.28 -22.27
C VAL A 50 2.22 -4.68 -23.30
N LYS A 51 1.90 -3.79 -24.25
CA LYS A 51 0.94 -4.11 -25.32
C LYS A 51 1.41 -5.24 -26.22
N ASN A 52 2.71 -5.28 -26.51
CA ASN A 52 3.31 -6.35 -27.30
C ASN A 52 3.26 -7.69 -26.56
N ASP A 53 3.64 -7.71 -25.28
CA ASP A 53 3.60 -8.93 -24.46
C ASP A 53 2.18 -9.51 -24.39
N VAL A 54 1.17 -8.67 -24.14
CA VAL A 54 -0.23 -9.11 -24.13
C VAL A 54 -0.67 -9.62 -25.51
N SER A 55 -0.24 -8.96 -26.57
CA SER A 55 -0.53 -9.42 -27.95
C SER A 55 0.08 -10.79 -28.22
N GLU A 56 1.27 -11.08 -27.70
CA GLU A 56 1.89 -12.42 -27.81
C GLU A 56 1.11 -13.48 -27.02
N LEU A 57 0.59 -13.15 -25.82
CA LEU A 57 -0.25 -14.07 -25.05
C LEU A 57 -1.51 -14.47 -25.84
N ILE A 58 -2.20 -13.47 -26.41
CA ILE A 58 -3.38 -13.73 -27.26
C ILE A 58 -2.99 -14.58 -28.46
N ARG A 59 -1.89 -14.25 -29.15
CA ARG A 59 -1.42 -14.98 -30.33
C ARG A 59 -1.06 -16.43 -30.02
N LYS A 60 -0.37 -16.67 -28.92
CA LYS A 60 -0.01 -18.01 -28.45
C LYS A 60 -1.27 -18.86 -28.24
N TYR A 61 -2.23 -18.35 -27.47
CA TYR A 61 -3.49 -19.04 -27.20
C TYR A 61 -4.25 -19.41 -28.49
N VAL A 62 -4.41 -18.45 -29.38
CA VAL A 62 -5.11 -18.70 -30.67
C VAL A 62 -4.35 -19.73 -31.52
N THR A 63 -3.02 -19.69 -31.51
CA THR A 63 -2.21 -20.66 -32.21
C THR A 63 -2.40 -22.08 -31.66
N ASP A 64 -2.48 -22.19 -30.34
CA ASP A 64 -2.68 -23.49 -29.66
C ASP A 64 -4.12 -24.00 -29.89
N LEU A 65 -5.12 -23.16 -29.94
CA LEU A 65 -6.49 -23.53 -30.36
C LEU A 65 -6.54 -24.04 -31.78
N ARG A 66 -5.80 -23.41 -32.70
CA ARG A 66 -5.73 -23.86 -34.12
C ARG A 66 -5.03 -25.22 -34.25
N LYS A 67 -3.94 -25.41 -33.51
CA LYS A 67 -3.25 -26.71 -33.47
C LYS A 67 -4.12 -27.83 -32.91
N ALA A 68 -4.94 -27.51 -31.91
CA ALA A 68 -5.88 -28.43 -31.28
C ALA A 68 -7.14 -28.68 -32.13
N GLY A 69 -7.31 -27.99 -33.25
CA GLY A 69 -8.51 -28.13 -34.12
C GLY A 69 -9.78 -27.50 -33.52
N LYS A 70 -9.68 -26.78 -32.41
CA LYS A 70 -10.83 -26.21 -31.68
C LYS A 70 -11.26 -24.83 -32.17
N TYR A 71 -10.38 -24.12 -32.86
CA TYR A 71 -10.58 -22.72 -33.22
C TYR A 71 -11.87 -22.49 -34.04
N ALA A 72 -12.14 -23.30 -35.05
CA ALA A 72 -13.30 -23.14 -35.94
C ALA A 72 -14.64 -23.28 -35.19
N GLU A 73 -14.74 -24.29 -34.31
CA GLU A 73 -15.93 -24.53 -33.51
C GLU A 73 -16.18 -23.39 -32.52
N LEU A 74 -15.16 -22.96 -31.78
CA LEU A 74 -15.28 -21.84 -30.82
C LEU A 74 -15.59 -20.51 -31.52
N THR A 75 -15.03 -20.28 -32.70
CA THR A 75 -15.39 -19.11 -33.54
C THR A 75 -16.85 -19.12 -33.91
N LYS A 76 -17.41 -20.28 -34.29
CA LYS A 76 -18.84 -20.41 -34.55
C LYS A 76 -19.68 -20.11 -33.32
N GLN A 77 -19.32 -20.58 -32.14
CA GLN A 77 -19.99 -20.30 -30.89
C GLN A 77 -19.98 -18.81 -30.57
N VAL A 78 -18.85 -18.11 -30.74
CA VAL A 78 -18.77 -16.64 -30.55
C VAL A 78 -19.71 -15.89 -31.47
N MET A 79 -19.79 -16.31 -32.74
CA MET A 79 -20.68 -15.67 -33.73
C MET A 79 -22.18 -15.93 -33.47
N GLU A 80 -22.50 -17.05 -32.83
CA GLU A 80 -23.88 -17.42 -32.46
C GLU A 80 -24.30 -16.95 -31.07
N MET A 81 -23.34 -16.45 -30.24
CA MET A 81 -23.60 -16.02 -28.87
C MET A 81 -24.38 -14.71 -28.84
N LYS A 82 -25.58 -14.75 -28.26
CA LYS A 82 -26.34 -13.56 -27.91
C LYS A 82 -26.07 -13.17 -26.47
N LEU A 83 -25.65 -11.94 -26.25
CA LEU A 83 -25.48 -11.41 -24.90
C LEU A 83 -26.83 -10.96 -24.33
N SER A 84 -27.25 -11.57 -23.23
CA SER A 84 -28.38 -11.06 -22.44
C SER A 84 -27.89 -9.84 -21.62
N VAL A 85 -28.59 -8.73 -21.71
CA VAL A 85 -28.33 -7.54 -20.88
C VAL A 85 -29.10 -7.71 -19.58
N GLN A 86 -28.41 -7.80 -18.46
CA GLN A 86 -29.04 -7.68 -17.14
C GLN A 86 -29.25 -6.19 -16.85
N ILE A 87 -30.48 -5.78 -16.71
CA ILE A 87 -30.86 -4.43 -16.27
C ILE A 87 -31.10 -4.50 -14.76
N PHE A 88 -30.40 -3.65 -14.02
CA PHE A 88 -30.65 -3.46 -12.60
C PHE A 88 -31.58 -2.28 -12.39
N ASP A 89 -32.51 -2.40 -11.44
CA ASP A 89 -33.30 -1.28 -11.02
C ASP A 89 -32.53 -0.22 -10.25
N VAL A 90 -33.15 0.88 -9.88
CA VAL A 90 -32.55 1.99 -9.14
C VAL A 90 -32.08 1.56 -7.74
N PHE A 91 -32.51 0.40 -7.26
CA PHE A 91 -32.15 -0.19 -5.96
C PHE A 91 -31.15 -1.32 -6.06
N GLY A 92 -30.67 -1.67 -7.27
CA GLY A 92 -29.66 -2.70 -7.49
C GLY A 92 -30.22 -4.12 -7.58
N GLU A 93 -31.50 -4.31 -7.69
CA GLU A 93 -32.12 -5.62 -7.95
C GLU A 93 -32.13 -5.96 -9.45
N ALA A 94 -31.70 -7.19 -9.78
CA ALA A 94 -31.71 -7.62 -11.18
C ALA A 94 -33.10 -7.85 -11.71
N ILE A 95 -33.50 -7.08 -12.71
CA ILE A 95 -34.77 -7.29 -13.43
C ILE A 95 -34.51 -8.31 -14.53
N HIS A 96 -34.99 -9.54 -14.34
CA HIS A 96 -35.01 -10.55 -15.40
C HIS A 96 -36.10 -10.18 -16.44
N THR A 97 -35.67 -9.65 -17.57
CA THR A 97 -36.53 -9.51 -18.73
C THR A 97 -36.05 -10.37 -19.87
N ASP A 98 -36.82 -11.41 -20.19
CA ASP A 98 -36.69 -12.17 -21.45
C ASP A 98 -37.16 -11.36 -22.68
N GLN A 99 -37.37 -10.07 -22.52
CA GLN A 99 -37.78 -9.19 -23.63
C GLN A 99 -36.51 -8.57 -24.24
N GLN A 100 -36.31 -8.81 -25.53
CA GLN A 100 -35.44 -8.00 -26.37
C GLN A 100 -35.92 -6.53 -26.25
N ILE A 101 -35.22 -5.75 -25.44
CA ILE A 101 -35.44 -4.31 -25.44
C ILE A 101 -34.61 -3.74 -26.59
N ASP A 102 -35.30 -3.59 -27.70
CA ASP A 102 -34.86 -2.77 -28.84
C ASP A 102 -34.93 -1.29 -28.46
N LEU A 103 -34.11 -0.85 -27.50
CA LEU A 103 -34.28 0.47 -26.90
C LEU A 103 -33.30 1.51 -27.40
N PHE A 104 -32.38 1.22 -28.25
CA PHE A 104 -31.62 2.20 -29.03
C PHE A 104 -31.05 1.56 -30.28
N THR A 105 -31.59 1.93 -31.42
CA THR A 105 -31.09 1.69 -32.76
C THR A 105 -29.73 2.35 -33.01
N THR A 106 -28.69 1.86 -32.39
CA THR A 106 -27.36 1.95 -32.94
C THR A 106 -27.02 0.56 -33.46
N SER A 107 -26.72 0.50 -34.76
CA SER A 107 -26.41 -0.71 -35.52
C SER A 107 -25.08 -1.34 -35.09
N GLU A 108 -24.87 -1.49 -33.80
CA GLU A 108 -23.68 -2.16 -33.30
C GLU A 108 -23.86 -3.67 -33.41
N SER A 109 -22.95 -4.34 -34.06
CA SER A 109 -23.00 -5.80 -34.20
C SER A 109 -22.85 -6.48 -32.83
N ASP A 110 -23.45 -7.66 -32.66
CA ASP A 110 -23.28 -8.46 -31.44
C ASP A 110 -21.80 -8.75 -31.15
N LEU A 111 -20.99 -8.82 -32.18
CA LEU A 111 -19.55 -8.96 -32.07
C LEU A 111 -18.88 -7.75 -31.38
N ASP A 112 -19.33 -6.54 -31.64
CA ASP A 112 -18.79 -5.33 -31.00
C ASP A 112 -19.17 -5.25 -29.53
N ARG A 113 -20.38 -5.71 -29.16
CA ARG A 113 -20.78 -5.83 -27.75
C ARG A 113 -19.93 -6.87 -27.02
N GLN A 114 -19.73 -8.04 -27.62
CA GLN A 114 -18.85 -9.08 -27.05
C GLN A 114 -17.41 -8.57 -26.90
N MET A 115 -16.92 -7.80 -27.88
CA MET A 115 -15.58 -7.22 -27.83
C MET A 115 -15.45 -6.20 -26.67
N ARG A 116 -16.45 -5.38 -26.39
CA ARG A 116 -16.44 -4.50 -25.22
C ARG A 116 -16.37 -5.25 -23.90
N VAL A 117 -17.13 -6.34 -23.79
CA VAL A 117 -17.06 -7.22 -22.61
C VAL A 117 -15.69 -7.85 -22.49
N ALA A 118 -15.13 -8.32 -23.59
CA ALA A 118 -13.79 -8.89 -23.67
C ALA A 118 -12.70 -7.86 -23.26
N ASP A 119 -12.78 -6.64 -23.79
CA ASP A 119 -11.85 -5.55 -23.41
C ASP A 119 -11.96 -5.22 -21.92
N THR A 120 -13.19 -5.19 -21.37
CA THR A 120 -13.40 -4.98 -19.92
C THR A 120 -12.76 -6.07 -19.09
N LYS A 121 -12.89 -7.34 -19.48
CA LYS A 121 -12.23 -8.48 -18.81
C LYS A 121 -10.70 -8.40 -18.90
N MET A 122 -10.17 -7.84 -19.98
CA MET A 122 -8.74 -7.53 -20.16
C MET A 122 -8.35 -6.16 -19.56
N GLY A 123 -9.12 -5.60 -18.64
CA GLY A 123 -8.82 -4.37 -17.90
C GLY A 123 -9.25 -3.07 -18.58
N GLY A 124 -9.90 -3.10 -19.75
CA GLY A 124 -10.32 -1.90 -20.48
C GLY A 124 -9.15 -1.08 -21.01
N CYS A 125 -8.02 -1.73 -21.32
CA CYS A 125 -6.77 -1.08 -21.70
C CYS A 125 -6.53 -1.01 -23.22
N GLY A 126 -7.49 -1.46 -24.02
CA GLY A 126 -7.41 -1.41 -25.48
C GLY A 126 -6.37 -2.35 -26.09
N PHE A 127 -6.03 -3.47 -25.43
CA PHE A 127 -5.06 -4.45 -25.92
C PHE A 127 -5.46 -5.05 -27.27
N HIS A 128 -6.77 -5.19 -27.52
CA HIS A 128 -7.29 -5.67 -28.79
C HIS A 128 -6.84 -4.81 -29.99
N LEU A 129 -6.73 -3.48 -29.79
CA LEU A 129 -6.25 -2.59 -30.85
C LEU A 129 -4.76 -2.82 -31.17
N ALA A 130 -3.96 -3.07 -30.12
CA ALA A 130 -2.55 -3.37 -30.30
C ALA A 130 -2.36 -4.72 -31.02
N TYR A 131 -3.13 -5.74 -30.59
CA TYR A 131 -3.15 -7.04 -31.24
C TYR A 131 -3.57 -6.97 -32.71
N GLY A 132 -4.66 -6.24 -33.00
CA GLY A 132 -5.13 -6.02 -34.36
C GLY A 132 -4.08 -5.36 -35.27
N ARG A 133 -3.44 -4.29 -34.77
CA ARG A 133 -2.37 -3.59 -35.52
C ARG A 133 -1.14 -4.45 -35.79
N LYS A 134 -0.83 -5.37 -34.87
CA LYS A 134 0.38 -6.19 -34.98
C LYS A 134 0.20 -7.40 -35.92
N TYR A 135 -0.97 -8.00 -35.95
CA TYR A 135 -1.17 -9.28 -36.60
C TYR A 135 -2.20 -9.30 -37.73
N PHE A 136 -2.94 -8.23 -37.92
CA PHE A 136 -4.02 -8.18 -38.91
C PHE A 136 -3.91 -6.97 -39.81
N ASP A 137 -4.47 -7.12 -41.01
CA ASP A 137 -4.74 -5.96 -41.87
C ASP A 137 -5.98 -5.25 -41.31
N LEU A 138 -5.85 -3.95 -41.03
CA LEU A 138 -6.92 -3.11 -40.51
C LEU A 138 -8.08 -2.89 -41.51
N SER A 139 -7.94 -3.35 -42.75
CA SER A 139 -9.04 -3.39 -43.74
C SER A 139 -10.18 -4.30 -43.34
N ASN A 140 -9.92 -5.30 -42.46
CA ASN A 140 -10.93 -6.18 -41.88
C ASN A 140 -10.96 -6.07 -40.34
N PRO A 141 -11.71 -5.08 -39.79
CA PRO A 141 -11.68 -4.79 -38.37
C PRO A 141 -12.30 -5.90 -37.50
N ASN A 142 -13.01 -6.86 -38.08
CA ASN A 142 -13.65 -7.95 -37.32
C ASN A 142 -12.72 -9.15 -37.13
N ALA A 143 -11.66 -9.30 -37.94
CA ALA A 143 -10.84 -10.51 -37.93
C ALA A 143 -10.11 -10.76 -36.59
N PHE A 144 -9.65 -9.71 -35.91
CA PHE A 144 -8.95 -9.85 -34.61
C PHE A 144 -9.90 -9.86 -33.40
N LYS A 145 -11.15 -9.41 -33.57
CA LYS A 145 -12.12 -9.34 -32.45
C LYS A 145 -12.43 -10.73 -31.90
N VAL A 146 -12.62 -11.69 -32.80
CA VAL A 146 -12.87 -13.09 -32.42
C VAL A 146 -11.73 -13.66 -31.58
N ASP A 147 -10.48 -13.47 -32.01
CA ASP A 147 -9.31 -13.93 -31.27
C ASP A 147 -9.28 -13.36 -29.84
N CYS A 148 -9.53 -12.06 -29.71
CA CYS A 148 -9.54 -11.38 -28.42
C CYS A 148 -10.74 -11.82 -27.54
N ILE A 149 -11.91 -12.06 -28.13
CA ILE A 149 -13.08 -12.55 -27.42
C ILE A 149 -12.79 -13.97 -26.89
N LEU A 150 -12.29 -14.87 -27.73
CA LEU A 150 -11.95 -16.22 -27.30
C LEU A 150 -10.96 -16.21 -26.13
N PHE A 151 -9.90 -15.40 -26.21
CA PHE A 151 -8.94 -15.24 -25.14
C PHE A 151 -9.58 -14.69 -23.85
N ALA A 152 -10.39 -13.65 -23.95
CA ALA A 152 -10.98 -12.98 -22.79
C ALA A 152 -12.09 -13.78 -22.10
N PHE A 153 -12.72 -14.71 -22.80
CA PHE A 153 -13.75 -15.59 -22.22
C PHE A 153 -13.19 -16.90 -21.67
N ASP A 154 -11.92 -17.17 -21.91
CA ASP A 154 -11.21 -18.28 -21.27
C ASP A 154 -10.67 -17.85 -19.90
N SER A 155 -11.11 -18.53 -18.85
CA SER A 155 -10.74 -18.21 -17.46
C SER A 155 -9.27 -18.44 -17.15
N GLU A 156 -8.63 -19.43 -17.79
CA GLU A 156 -7.22 -19.74 -17.62
C GLU A 156 -6.36 -18.64 -18.27
N CYS A 157 -6.75 -18.17 -19.44
CA CYS A 157 -6.10 -17.05 -20.12
C CYS A 157 -6.17 -15.74 -19.31
N ILE A 158 -7.32 -15.46 -18.72
CA ILE A 158 -7.47 -14.27 -17.85
C ILE A 158 -6.65 -14.42 -16.56
N ALA A 159 -6.53 -15.62 -16.02
CA ALA A 159 -5.67 -15.87 -14.86
C ALA A 159 -4.18 -15.68 -15.23
N GLU A 160 -3.73 -16.22 -16.39
CA GLU A 160 -2.37 -16.02 -16.91
C GLU A 160 -2.07 -14.54 -17.15
N LEU A 161 -3.03 -13.82 -17.76
CA LEU A 161 -2.91 -12.37 -17.99
C LEU A 161 -2.79 -11.56 -16.69
N ASN A 162 -3.54 -11.93 -15.66
CA ASN A 162 -3.46 -11.27 -14.36
C ASN A 162 -2.13 -11.55 -13.64
N GLN A 163 -1.61 -12.78 -13.73
CA GLN A 163 -0.30 -13.14 -13.20
C GLN A 163 0.82 -12.38 -13.93
N TYR A 164 0.75 -12.30 -15.25
CA TYR A 164 1.67 -11.49 -16.05
C TYR A 164 1.63 -10.03 -15.61
N ALA A 165 0.45 -9.47 -15.45
CA ALA A 165 0.29 -8.07 -15.08
C ALA A 165 0.86 -7.75 -13.69
N GLU A 166 0.61 -8.62 -12.70
CA GLU A 166 1.18 -8.47 -11.36
C GLU A 166 2.71 -8.53 -11.40
N LYS A 167 3.26 -9.56 -12.03
CA LYS A 167 4.71 -9.74 -12.16
C LYS A 167 5.36 -8.55 -12.86
N LYS A 168 4.83 -8.15 -14.01
CA LYS A 168 5.38 -7.05 -14.82
C LYS A 168 5.27 -5.71 -14.12
N PHE A 169 4.19 -5.48 -13.38
CA PHE A 169 4.04 -4.27 -12.56
C PHE A 169 5.16 -4.16 -11.53
N HIS A 170 5.45 -5.24 -10.81
CA HIS A 170 6.53 -5.26 -9.83
C HIS A 170 7.90 -5.09 -10.48
N GLU A 171 8.16 -5.75 -11.62
CA GLU A 171 9.39 -5.59 -12.38
C GLU A 171 9.64 -4.12 -12.77
N LEU A 172 8.63 -3.47 -13.39
CA LEU A 172 8.74 -2.06 -13.78
C LEU A 172 8.88 -1.13 -12.56
N ASN A 173 8.16 -1.41 -11.49
CA ASN A 173 8.25 -0.64 -10.25
C ASN A 173 9.66 -0.70 -9.66
N ASP A 174 10.22 -1.89 -9.49
CA ASP A 174 11.54 -2.11 -8.88
C ASP A 174 12.67 -1.50 -9.73
N GLU A 175 12.56 -1.63 -11.05
CA GLU A 175 13.56 -1.10 -11.98
C GLU A 175 13.57 0.43 -12.05
N TYR A 176 12.38 1.04 -12.13
CA TYR A 176 12.26 2.47 -12.47
C TYR A 176 11.96 3.39 -11.31
N ARG A 177 11.57 2.89 -10.14
CA ARG A 177 11.25 3.69 -8.94
C ARG A 177 12.34 4.72 -8.61
N LYS A 178 13.60 4.33 -8.66
CA LYS A 178 14.75 5.21 -8.37
C LYS A 178 14.84 6.42 -9.30
N TYR A 179 14.37 6.29 -10.54
CA TYR A 179 14.40 7.38 -11.51
C TYR A 179 13.22 8.36 -11.35
N ILE A 180 12.12 7.89 -10.75
CA ILE A 180 10.92 8.70 -10.52
C ILE A 180 11.18 9.76 -9.46
N VAL A 181 11.99 9.45 -8.45
CA VAL A 181 12.36 10.39 -7.36
C VAL A 181 13.02 11.66 -7.90
N ALA A 182 13.75 11.58 -9.01
CA ALA A 182 14.40 12.72 -9.66
C ALA A 182 13.49 13.50 -10.62
N LYS A 183 12.22 13.08 -10.79
CA LYS A 183 11.26 13.72 -11.70
C LYS A 183 10.43 14.79 -10.98
N PRO A 184 9.76 15.68 -11.73
CA PRO A 184 8.90 16.71 -11.16
C PRO A 184 7.85 16.15 -10.19
N GLU A 185 7.44 16.94 -9.21
CA GLU A 185 6.44 16.58 -8.19
C GLU A 185 5.16 15.96 -8.76
N LYS A 186 4.71 16.45 -9.92
CA LYS A 186 3.56 15.88 -10.63
C LYS A 186 3.77 14.41 -10.98
N CYS A 187 4.97 14.02 -11.42
CA CYS A 187 5.30 12.63 -11.72
C CYS A 187 5.30 11.78 -10.45
N GLN A 188 5.94 12.28 -9.40
CA GLN A 188 6.02 11.58 -8.10
C GLN A 188 4.63 11.36 -7.49
N LYS A 189 3.74 12.37 -7.57
CA LYS A 189 2.37 12.25 -7.09
C LYS A 189 1.57 11.23 -7.89
N GLN A 190 1.63 11.28 -9.23
CA GLN A 190 0.96 10.30 -10.08
C GLN A 190 1.47 8.88 -9.83
N TYR A 191 2.78 8.72 -9.62
CA TYR A 191 3.36 7.43 -9.26
C TYR A 191 2.83 6.92 -7.91
N SER A 192 2.83 7.77 -6.87
CA SER A 192 2.24 7.41 -5.58
C SER A 192 0.79 6.94 -5.71
N ASP A 193 -0.01 7.63 -6.50
CA ASP A 193 -1.41 7.27 -6.74
C ASP A 193 -1.54 5.91 -7.43
N ILE A 194 -0.65 5.60 -8.38
CA ILE A 194 -0.63 4.32 -9.10
C ILE A 194 -0.23 3.16 -8.18
N VAL A 195 0.81 3.35 -7.37
CA VAL A 195 1.32 2.31 -6.47
C VAL A 195 0.35 2.06 -5.32
N ALA A 196 -0.32 3.11 -4.83
CA ALA A 196 -1.36 3.02 -3.81
C ALA A 196 -2.65 2.35 -4.29
N ASN A 197 -2.83 2.18 -5.59
CA ASN A 197 -4.03 1.58 -6.21
C ASN A 197 -4.19 0.07 -5.96
N GLY A 198 -3.86 -0.43 -4.82
CA GLY A 198 -4.03 -1.81 -4.40
C GLY A 198 -4.29 -1.90 -2.92
N ASP A 199 -4.02 -0.79 -2.21
CA ASP A 199 -4.19 -0.71 -0.79
C ASP A 199 -5.07 0.51 -0.48
N GLU A 200 -6.21 0.25 0.14
CA GLU A 200 -7.08 1.30 0.66
C GLU A 200 -6.56 1.73 2.01
N ILE A 201 -6.15 2.99 2.12
CA ILE A 201 -5.71 3.60 3.38
C ILE A 201 -6.83 4.48 3.90
N SER A 202 -7.44 4.08 5.00
CA SER A 202 -8.46 4.90 5.69
C SER A 202 -7.90 5.53 6.95
N LYS A 203 -8.25 6.81 7.17
CA LYS A 203 -7.88 7.59 8.37
C LYS A 203 -8.97 7.48 9.41
N HIS A 204 -8.58 7.26 10.65
CA HIS A 204 -9.48 7.23 11.80
C HIS A 204 -8.88 8.02 12.94
N ASN A 205 -9.71 8.40 13.92
CA ASN A 205 -9.20 8.92 15.17
C ASN A 205 -8.62 7.76 16.00
N PHE A 206 -7.41 7.94 16.50
CA PHE A 206 -6.83 7.05 17.49
C PHE A 206 -7.60 7.20 18.79
N THR A 207 -8.26 6.14 19.20
CA THR A 207 -9.12 6.14 20.38
C THR A 207 -8.76 4.97 21.28
N LEU A 208 -8.32 5.27 22.47
CA LEU A 208 -8.03 4.28 23.51
C LEU A 208 -9.33 3.80 24.15
N PRO A 209 -9.50 2.50 24.36
CA PRO A 209 -10.64 1.96 25.09
C PRO A 209 -10.50 2.23 26.59
N GLU A 210 -11.60 2.19 27.33
CA GLU A 210 -11.58 2.34 28.78
C GLU A 210 -10.86 1.17 29.47
N THR A 211 -11.03 -0.03 28.92
CA THR A 211 -10.41 -1.26 29.41
C THR A 211 -9.87 -2.10 28.27
N ILE A 212 -8.82 -2.85 28.54
CA ILE A 212 -8.24 -3.80 27.59
C ILE A 212 -8.21 -5.21 28.19
N SER A 213 -8.38 -6.20 27.33
CA SER A 213 -8.05 -7.57 27.67
C SER A 213 -6.63 -7.87 27.20
N ALA A 214 -5.71 -8.03 28.14
CA ALA A 214 -4.33 -8.36 27.83
C ALA A 214 -4.00 -9.77 28.32
N LYS A 215 -3.26 -10.53 27.50
CA LYS A 215 -2.69 -11.81 27.94
C LYS A 215 -1.61 -11.51 28.97
N VAL A 216 -1.73 -12.09 30.16
CA VAL A 216 -0.69 -12.00 31.18
C VAL A 216 0.52 -12.81 30.71
N GLU A 217 1.63 -12.15 30.47
CA GLU A 217 2.87 -12.85 30.10
C GLU A 217 3.59 -13.37 31.34
N ALA A 218 3.80 -14.70 31.41
CA ALA A 218 4.39 -15.33 32.57
C ALA A 218 5.75 -14.73 32.96
N ASP A 219 6.55 -14.37 31.95
CA ASP A 219 7.92 -13.84 32.09
C ASP A 219 8.00 -12.31 32.03
N GLY A 220 6.84 -11.60 32.07
CA GLY A 220 6.78 -10.15 31.96
C GLY A 220 7.28 -9.46 33.23
N ILE A 221 7.90 -8.29 33.06
CA ILE A 221 8.29 -7.39 34.14
C ILE A 221 7.04 -6.62 34.61
N LYS A 222 6.99 -6.31 35.90
CA LYS A 222 5.91 -5.52 36.50
C LYS A 222 6.20 -4.03 36.37
N TYR A 223 5.27 -3.30 35.79
CA TYR A 223 5.31 -1.84 35.64
C TYR A 223 4.11 -1.22 36.36
N THR A 224 4.35 -0.15 37.12
CA THR A 224 3.31 0.60 37.84
C THR A 224 2.90 1.87 37.10
N ASP A 225 3.64 2.25 36.08
CA ASP A 225 3.49 3.47 35.29
C ASP A 225 2.96 3.23 33.87
N HIS A 226 2.57 2.00 33.54
CA HIS A 226 1.89 1.70 32.28
C HIS A 226 0.46 2.28 32.29
N LEU A 227 -0.01 2.80 31.16
CA LEU A 227 -1.30 3.46 31.03
C LEU A 227 -2.46 2.53 31.43
N PHE A 228 -2.41 1.26 31.01
CA PHE A 228 -3.34 0.22 31.44
C PHE A 228 -2.69 -0.64 32.53
N ALA A 229 -3.43 -0.87 33.60
CA ALA A 229 -2.99 -1.69 34.72
C ALA A 229 -4.15 -2.55 35.25
N ASN A 230 -3.82 -3.66 35.92
CA ASN A 230 -4.79 -4.47 36.61
C ASN A 230 -5.33 -3.76 37.89
N ALA A 231 -6.19 -4.45 38.65
CA ALA A 231 -6.77 -3.92 39.90
C ALA A 231 -5.71 -3.55 40.96
N ASP A 232 -4.53 -4.18 40.91
CA ASP A 232 -3.42 -3.88 41.83
C ASP A 232 -2.57 -2.69 41.36
N GLY A 233 -2.96 -2.04 40.26
CA GLY A 233 -2.23 -0.91 39.67
C GLY A 233 -0.99 -1.31 38.87
N VAL A 234 -0.83 -2.58 38.50
CA VAL A 234 0.35 -3.14 37.86
C VAL A 234 0.01 -3.68 36.46
N ALA A 235 0.88 -3.41 35.49
CA ALA A 235 0.91 -4.09 34.21
C ALA A 235 2.10 -5.07 34.16
N LYS A 236 1.90 -6.27 33.64
CA LYS A 236 2.95 -7.26 33.47
C LYS A 236 3.23 -7.43 31.98
N ILE A 237 4.37 -6.91 31.51
CA ILE A 237 4.68 -6.77 30.08
C ILE A 237 6.07 -7.34 29.82
N LYS A 238 6.21 -8.09 28.73
CA LYS A 238 7.49 -8.58 28.22
C LYS A 238 8.02 -7.59 27.18
N LEU A 239 9.18 -7.05 27.47
CA LEU A 239 9.95 -6.19 26.57
C LEU A 239 11.29 -6.86 26.25
N ASN A 240 11.81 -6.68 25.06
CA ASN A 240 13.18 -7.08 24.76
C ASN A 240 14.20 -6.13 25.44
N GLY A 241 15.49 -6.48 25.40
CA GLY A 241 16.53 -5.71 26.09
C GLY A 241 16.64 -4.26 25.63
N TRP A 242 16.45 -3.98 24.32
CA TRP A 242 16.47 -2.62 23.78
C TRP A 242 15.26 -1.81 24.23
N GLU A 243 14.11 -2.41 24.14
CA GLU A 243 12.84 -1.79 24.59
C GLU A 243 12.90 -1.43 26.07
N GLN A 244 13.41 -2.33 26.92
CA GLN A 244 13.59 -2.08 28.35
C GLN A 244 14.53 -0.90 28.62
N ALA A 245 15.66 -0.86 27.90
CA ALA A 245 16.65 0.18 28.10
C ALA A 245 16.16 1.55 27.59
N VAL A 246 15.49 1.62 26.43
CA VAL A 246 14.87 2.85 25.93
C VAL A 246 13.81 3.35 26.90
N LEU A 247 12.95 2.47 27.41
CA LEU A 247 11.95 2.85 28.40
C LEU A 247 12.58 3.36 29.70
N ALA A 248 13.64 2.73 30.17
CA ALA A 248 14.36 3.15 31.37
C ALA A 248 15.03 4.55 31.23
N GLU A 249 15.42 4.95 30.00
CA GLU A 249 15.88 6.32 29.75
C GLU A 249 14.70 7.31 29.80
N GLU A 250 13.55 6.98 29.19
CA GLU A 250 12.38 7.84 29.21
C GLU A 250 11.83 8.07 30.64
N GLN A 251 11.85 7.02 31.47
CA GLN A 251 11.39 7.10 32.87
C GLN A 251 12.22 8.03 33.75
N LYS A 252 13.44 8.40 33.36
CA LYS A 252 14.30 9.34 34.10
C LYS A 252 14.00 10.80 33.82
N ARG A 253 13.19 11.08 32.80
CA ARG A 253 12.88 12.44 32.41
C ARG A 253 11.95 13.11 33.44
N GLU A 254 12.21 14.35 33.74
CA GLU A 254 11.40 15.12 34.73
C GLU A 254 9.95 15.32 34.27
N ASP A 255 9.73 15.40 32.96
CA ASP A 255 8.40 15.59 32.33
C ASP A 255 7.65 14.28 32.08
N TYR A 256 8.28 13.13 32.32
CA TYR A 256 7.67 11.82 32.12
C TYR A 256 6.46 11.60 33.03
N VAL A 257 5.40 10.97 32.47
CA VAL A 257 4.15 10.66 33.21
C VAL A 257 3.85 9.19 33.23
N CYS A 258 3.69 8.60 32.04
CA CYS A 258 3.40 7.18 31.88
C CYS A 258 3.69 6.74 30.43
N TRP A 259 3.55 5.45 30.18
CA TRP A 259 3.76 4.88 28.87
C TRP A 259 2.69 3.85 28.51
N LEU A 260 2.59 3.56 27.21
CA LEU A 260 1.75 2.51 26.67
C LEU A 260 2.58 1.66 25.70
N ARG A 261 2.64 0.36 25.93
CA ARG A 261 3.06 -0.57 24.88
C ARG A 261 1.94 -0.60 23.83
N ASN A 262 2.23 -0.11 22.66
CA ASN A 262 1.26 -0.13 21.58
C ASN A 262 1.19 -1.55 20.98
N PRO A 263 0.08 -2.28 21.19
CA PRO A 263 0.03 -3.69 20.80
C PRO A 263 -0.19 -3.82 19.29
N SER A 264 0.58 -4.70 18.66
CA SER A 264 0.33 -5.01 17.24
C SER A 264 -1.02 -5.71 17.04
N ARG A 265 -1.70 -5.37 15.94
CA ARG A 265 -2.92 -6.04 15.46
C ARG A 265 -4.16 -5.90 16.37
N GLN A 266 -4.15 -5.02 17.35
CA GLN A 266 -5.37 -4.69 18.09
C GLN A 266 -6.15 -3.59 17.35
N ALA A 267 -7.48 -3.66 17.39
CA ALA A 267 -8.33 -2.72 16.68
C ALA A 267 -8.10 -1.26 17.10
N TRP A 268 -7.78 -1.05 18.37
CA TRP A 268 -7.54 0.26 18.98
C TRP A 268 -6.07 0.72 18.92
N ALA A 269 -5.13 -0.12 18.45
CA ALA A 269 -3.71 0.25 18.40
C ALA A 269 -3.45 1.42 17.44
N LEU A 270 -2.46 2.22 17.77
CA LEU A 270 -1.95 3.24 16.87
C LEU A 270 -1.26 2.57 15.69
N ARG A 271 -1.67 2.91 14.47
CA ARG A 271 -1.17 2.34 13.23
C ARG A 271 -0.74 3.42 12.27
N MET A 272 0.31 3.15 11.53
CA MET A 272 0.84 4.04 10.49
C MET A 272 1.08 3.24 9.20
N PRO A 273 0.74 3.79 8.03
CA PRO A 273 1.07 3.14 6.77
C PRO A 273 2.56 3.33 6.45
N TYR A 274 3.18 2.28 5.94
CA TYR A 274 4.51 2.35 5.35
C TYR A 274 4.58 1.48 4.10
N GLU A 275 5.50 1.79 3.20
CA GLU A 275 5.67 1.06 1.95
C GLU A 275 6.92 0.18 2.01
N ILE A 276 6.76 -1.06 1.56
CA ILE A 276 7.86 -1.99 1.30
C ILE A 276 7.54 -2.81 0.05
N ASP A 277 8.50 -2.89 -0.88
CA ASP A 277 8.37 -3.64 -2.14
C ASP A 277 7.09 -3.27 -2.93
N GLY A 278 6.75 -1.98 -2.95
CA GLY A 278 5.56 -1.47 -3.66
C GLY A 278 4.22 -1.83 -3.00
N LYS A 279 4.23 -2.38 -1.79
CA LYS A 279 3.02 -2.71 -1.02
C LYS A 279 2.93 -1.83 0.22
N CYS A 280 1.74 -1.31 0.48
CA CYS A 280 1.46 -0.59 1.70
C CYS A 280 1.18 -1.59 2.83
N LYS A 281 1.82 -1.39 3.98
CA LYS A 281 1.63 -2.20 5.19
C LYS A 281 1.35 -1.30 6.38
N GLU A 282 0.83 -1.89 7.45
CA GLU A 282 0.69 -1.24 8.74
C GLU A 282 1.91 -1.49 9.60
N MET A 283 2.45 -0.45 10.20
CA MET A 283 3.36 -0.54 11.35
C MET A 283 2.65 -0.11 12.62
N TYR A 284 3.07 -0.68 13.72
CA TYR A 284 2.60 -0.41 15.07
C TYR A 284 3.81 0.05 15.87
N PRO A 285 4.02 1.37 16.06
CA PRO A 285 5.15 1.85 16.85
C PRO A 285 5.14 1.24 18.24
N ASP A 286 6.32 0.92 18.77
CA ASP A 286 6.45 0.16 20.01
C ASP A 286 5.88 0.89 21.22
N PHE A 287 6.18 2.19 21.35
CA PHE A 287 5.83 2.96 22.52
C PHE A 287 5.08 4.24 22.20
N ILE A 288 4.08 4.52 23.03
CA ILE A 288 3.48 5.82 23.21
C ILE A 288 3.88 6.29 24.60
N ILE A 289 4.69 7.36 24.68
CA ILE A 289 5.11 7.98 25.94
C ILE A 289 4.26 9.21 26.18
N VAL A 290 3.75 9.37 27.38
CA VAL A 290 3.01 10.56 27.80
C VAL A 290 3.91 11.41 28.67
N ARG A 291 4.09 12.67 28.31
CA ARG A 291 4.85 13.66 29.06
C ARG A 291 3.96 14.82 29.47
N ARG A 292 4.38 15.55 30.50
CA ARG A 292 3.76 16.83 30.87
C ARG A 292 4.13 17.89 29.85
N ASP A 293 3.14 18.69 29.52
CA ASP A 293 3.32 19.86 28.67
C ASP A 293 2.74 21.10 29.38
N PRO A 294 3.48 22.22 29.46
CA PRO A 294 3.03 23.39 30.18
C PRO A 294 1.81 24.11 29.56
N ILE A 295 1.55 23.89 28.28
CA ILE A 295 0.45 24.49 27.52
C ILE A 295 -0.73 23.53 27.38
N LEU A 296 -0.48 22.31 27.00
CA LEU A 296 -1.51 21.31 26.65
C LEU A 296 -1.85 20.37 27.83
N THR A 297 -1.20 20.48 28.96
CA THR A 297 -1.22 19.56 30.09
C THR A 297 -0.40 18.29 29.81
N TYR A 298 -0.61 17.64 28.68
CA TYR A 298 0.14 16.49 28.23
C TYR A 298 0.50 16.61 26.75
N VAL A 299 1.55 15.89 26.37
CA VAL A 299 1.93 15.63 24.99
C VAL A 299 2.29 14.15 24.87
N ILE A 300 1.98 13.55 23.73
CA ILE A 300 2.41 12.18 23.46
C ILE A 300 3.60 12.16 22.51
N ASP A 301 4.53 11.26 22.80
CA ASP A 301 5.64 10.91 21.91
C ASP A 301 5.47 9.50 21.39
N ILE A 302 6.00 9.26 20.22
CA ILE A 302 6.02 7.95 19.56
C ILE A 302 7.46 7.51 19.42
N LEU A 303 7.78 6.35 19.99
CA LEU A 303 9.12 5.81 19.95
C LEU A 303 9.12 4.41 19.29
N GLU A 304 10.02 4.23 18.34
CA GLU A 304 10.24 2.99 17.60
C GLU A 304 11.71 2.56 17.73
N PRO A 305 12.07 1.76 18.75
CA PRO A 305 13.36 1.07 18.79
C PRO A 305 13.45 0.06 17.64
N HIS A 306 14.38 0.24 16.73
CA HIS A 306 14.41 -0.53 15.50
C HIS A 306 15.80 -1.07 15.15
N ASN A 307 15.87 -2.36 14.83
CA ASN A 307 17.09 -2.97 14.33
C ASN A 307 17.36 -2.54 12.88
N PRO A 308 18.51 -1.91 12.58
CA PRO A 308 18.87 -1.47 11.23
C PRO A 308 19.00 -2.59 10.19
N ASP A 309 19.16 -3.84 10.60
CA ASP A 309 19.33 -4.98 9.69
C ASP A 309 18.02 -5.42 9.01
N PHE A 310 16.88 -4.88 9.42
CA PHE A 310 15.59 -5.24 8.83
C PHE A 310 15.38 -4.56 7.48
N LYS A 311 14.91 -5.33 6.50
CA LYS A 311 14.64 -4.86 5.12
C LYS A 311 13.61 -3.74 5.04
N ASP A 312 12.70 -3.62 6.00
CA ASP A 312 11.64 -2.61 6.04
C ASP A 312 12.05 -1.30 6.73
N ASN A 313 13.31 -1.17 7.10
CA ASN A 313 13.88 -0.06 7.86
C ASN A 313 13.60 1.32 7.22
N LEU A 314 13.96 1.51 5.95
CA LEU A 314 13.69 2.76 5.24
C LEU A 314 12.17 3.01 5.08
N GLY A 315 11.41 1.97 4.77
CA GLY A 315 9.95 2.07 4.66
C GLY A 315 9.30 2.55 5.96
N LYS A 316 9.68 1.97 7.08
CA LYS A 316 9.19 2.37 8.41
C LYS A 316 9.63 3.79 8.79
N ALA A 317 10.90 4.14 8.53
CA ALA A 317 11.38 5.51 8.77
C ALA A 317 10.54 6.54 8.00
N LYS A 318 10.24 6.27 6.73
CA LYS A 318 9.35 7.12 5.91
C LYS A 318 7.92 7.12 6.40
N GLY A 319 7.40 5.99 6.85
CA GLY A 319 6.07 5.89 7.47
C GLY A 319 5.92 6.78 8.69
N LEU A 320 6.90 6.73 9.62
CA LEU A 320 6.98 7.61 10.78
C LEU A 320 7.13 9.08 10.38
N ALA A 321 7.97 9.38 9.38
CA ALA A 321 8.16 10.74 8.88
C ALA A 321 6.88 11.32 8.28
N ASN A 322 6.16 10.55 7.48
CA ASN A 322 4.86 10.94 6.93
C ASN A 322 3.82 11.15 8.03
N TYR A 323 3.82 10.29 9.04
CA TYR A 323 2.93 10.44 10.18
C TYR A 323 3.22 11.74 10.93
N ALA A 324 4.47 12.04 11.26
CA ALA A 324 4.88 13.28 11.91
C ALA A 324 4.53 14.53 11.09
N ALA A 325 4.55 14.44 9.75
CA ALA A 325 4.12 15.54 8.88
C ALA A 325 2.61 15.81 8.95
N ASN A 326 1.82 14.75 9.12
CA ASN A 326 0.35 14.85 9.15
C ASN A 326 -0.21 15.07 10.55
N GLU A 327 0.60 14.90 11.61
CA GLU A 327 0.17 15.01 12.99
C GLU A 327 1.12 15.92 13.81
N PRO A 328 1.07 17.25 13.55
CA PRO A 328 1.99 18.21 14.19
C PRO A 328 1.76 18.41 15.70
N ARG A 329 0.68 17.85 16.26
CA ARG A 329 0.37 17.93 17.70
C ARG A 329 1.13 16.90 18.54
N ILE A 330 1.78 15.95 17.90
CA ILE A 330 2.63 14.96 18.57
C ILE A 330 3.96 15.63 18.96
N GLY A 331 4.51 15.27 20.09
CA GLY A 331 5.77 15.78 20.57
C GLY A 331 6.93 15.24 19.75
N ARG A 332 7.52 14.13 20.17
CA ARG A 332 8.61 13.45 19.45
C ARG A 332 8.07 12.28 18.64
N VAL A 333 8.62 12.06 17.46
CA VAL A 333 8.44 10.84 16.67
C VAL A 333 9.84 10.31 16.38
N GLN A 334 10.28 9.34 17.15
CA GLN A 334 11.67 8.92 17.15
C GLN A 334 11.84 7.50 16.63
N LEU A 335 12.71 7.36 15.64
CA LEU A 335 13.33 6.09 15.29
C LEU A 335 14.63 5.97 16.10
N ILE A 336 14.82 4.84 16.80
CA ILE A 336 15.88 4.68 17.79
C ILE A 336 16.73 3.46 17.43
N ARG A 337 18.05 3.62 17.44
CA ARG A 337 19.02 2.56 17.18
C ARG A 337 20.15 2.58 18.21
N ILE A 338 20.85 1.47 18.35
CA ILE A 338 22.14 1.48 19.03
C ILE A 338 23.17 2.15 18.12
N GLY A 339 23.92 3.07 18.68
CA GLY A 339 25.06 3.73 18.04
C GLY A 339 26.25 3.80 19.01
N LYS A 340 27.43 4.12 18.48
CA LYS A 340 28.62 4.35 19.28
C LYS A 340 28.74 5.84 19.59
N ASP A 341 28.87 6.19 20.88
CA ASP A 341 29.22 7.56 21.30
C ASP A 341 30.67 7.91 21.01
N ALA A 342 31.09 9.12 21.35
CA ALA A 342 32.49 9.57 21.16
C ALA A 342 33.51 8.71 21.95
N ALA A 343 33.08 8.10 23.05
CA ALA A 343 33.86 7.18 23.86
C ALA A 343 33.80 5.72 23.40
N LYS A 344 33.11 5.47 22.27
CA LYS A 344 32.85 4.14 21.67
C LYS A 344 31.97 3.22 22.52
N ASN A 345 31.20 3.77 23.45
CA ASN A 345 30.19 3.03 24.19
C ASN A 345 28.92 2.89 23.37
N ASP A 346 28.23 1.77 23.55
CA ASP A 346 26.88 1.58 22.99
C ASP A 346 25.89 2.45 23.72
N ARG A 347 25.21 3.32 22.97
CA ARG A 347 24.14 4.20 23.45
C ARG A 347 23.02 4.25 22.42
N PHE A 348 21.84 4.67 22.85
CA PHE A 348 20.72 4.86 21.93
C PHE A 348 20.86 6.17 21.16
N LYS A 349 21.00 6.04 19.86
CA LYS A 349 21.00 7.16 18.92
C LYS A 349 19.58 7.36 18.41
N ARG A 350 19.06 8.58 18.51
CA ARG A 350 17.67 8.92 18.26
C ARG A 350 17.55 9.87 17.07
N LEU A 351 16.69 9.55 16.14
CA LEU A 351 16.37 10.36 14.97
C LEU A 351 14.94 10.89 15.13
N ASP A 352 14.81 12.18 15.45
CA ASP A 352 13.51 12.78 15.72
C ASP A 352 12.85 13.33 14.44
N LEU A 353 11.88 12.61 13.95
CA LEU A 353 11.14 12.90 12.71
C LEU A 353 10.07 14.00 12.89
N ALA A 354 9.78 14.43 14.10
CA ALA A 354 8.99 15.63 14.33
C ALA A 354 9.73 16.89 13.87
N LYS A 355 11.08 16.85 13.83
CA LYS A 355 11.91 17.94 13.30
C LYS A 355 11.85 17.97 11.78
N GLY A 356 11.32 19.06 11.21
CA GLY A 356 11.08 19.19 9.76
C GLY A 356 12.32 18.96 8.88
N THR A 357 13.49 19.43 9.31
CA THR A 357 14.75 19.23 8.58
C THR A 357 15.14 17.76 8.47
N ILE A 358 15.07 17.01 9.57
CA ILE A 358 15.36 15.58 9.62
C ILE A 358 14.31 14.80 8.83
N ARG A 359 13.04 15.10 9.07
CA ARG A 359 11.91 14.49 8.35
C ARG A 359 12.06 14.58 6.84
N ASN A 360 12.40 15.75 6.32
CA ASN A 360 12.55 15.96 4.87
C ASN A 360 13.71 15.15 4.29
N LYS A 361 14.83 15.03 5.02
CA LYS A 361 15.96 14.18 4.61
C LYS A 361 15.52 12.70 4.53
N VAL A 362 14.81 12.21 5.55
CA VAL A 362 14.32 10.82 5.57
C VAL A 362 13.32 10.55 4.44
N LEU A 363 12.42 11.46 4.17
CA LEU A 363 11.46 11.33 3.05
C LEU A 363 12.16 11.30 1.70
N ALA A 364 13.25 12.05 1.54
CA ALA A 364 14.05 12.11 0.32
C ALA A 364 14.97 10.89 0.13
N ALA A 365 15.36 10.20 1.20
CA ALA A 365 16.26 9.05 1.13
C ALA A 365 15.72 7.95 0.21
N ILE A 366 16.57 7.41 -0.67
CA ILE A 366 16.20 6.41 -1.68
C ILE A 366 16.60 4.98 -1.33
N ASN A 367 17.53 4.83 -0.37
CA ASN A 367 18.03 3.53 0.10
C ASN A 367 18.37 3.57 1.58
N THR A 368 18.72 2.41 2.14
CA THR A 368 19.06 2.26 3.55
C THR A 368 20.38 2.96 3.90
N ASP A 369 21.36 2.99 2.99
CA ASP A 369 22.64 3.63 3.23
C ASP A 369 22.50 5.15 3.46
N GLU A 370 21.59 5.79 2.73
CA GLU A 370 21.25 7.20 2.95
C GLU A 370 20.56 7.42 4.31
N LEU A 371 19.69 6.51 4.72
CA LEU A 371 19.08 6.57 6.05
C LEU A 371 20.13 6.41 7.14
N ASP A 372 21.10 5.50 6.97
CA ASP A 372 22.21 5.30 7.91
C ASP A 372 23.09 6.55 7.99
N HIS A 373 23.37 7.17 6.85
CA HIS A 373 24.09 8.44 6.84
C HIS A 373 23.33 9.57 7.58
N ILE A 374 21.98 9.64 7.45
CA ILE A 374 21.16 10.59 8.21
C ILE A 374 21.24 10.29 9.71
N PHE A 375 21.23 9.04 10.12
CA PHE A 375 21.44 8.67 11.50
C PHE A 375 22.82 9.11 12.02
N ASP A 376 23.86 8.97 11.20
CA ASP A 376 25.22 9.38 11.59
C ASP A 376 25.38 10.87 11.77
N THR A 377 24.73 11.66 10.90
CA THR A 377 24.88 13.12 10.87
C THR A 377 23.87 13.87 11.74
N ASP A 378 22.63 13.43 11.79
CA ASP A 378 21.52 14.13 12.44
C ASP A 378 20.95 13.41 13.67
N GLY A 379 21.29 12.14 13.87
CA GLY A 379 20.90 11.40 15.06
C GLY A 379 21.64 11.89 16.30
N VAL A 380 20.94 12.00 17.42
CA VAL A 380 21.49 12.49 18.69
C VAL A 380 21.47 11.41 19.77
N PHE A 381 22.43 11.46 20.67
CA PHE A 381 22.40 10.73 21.93
C PHE A 381 21.76 11.66 22.97
N GLU A 382 20.61 11.28 23.49
CA GLU A 382 19.97 12.03 24.58
C GLU A 382 20.57 11.57 25.91
N ASP A 383 20.89 12.52 26.80
CA ASP A 383 21.45 12.26 28.14
C ASP A 383 20.35 12.01 29.15
#